data_d95f461193151505ac8597a7518eb31c
#
_entry.id   d95f461193151505ac8597a7518eb31c
#
_cell.length_a   1.000
_cell.length_b   1.000
_cell.length_c   1.000
_cell.angle_alpha   90.00
_cell.angle_beta   90.00
_cell.angle_gamma   90.00
#
_symmetry.space_group_name_H-M   'P 1'
#
loop_
_entity.id
_entity.type
_entity.pdbx_description
1 polymer ?
#
loop_
_entity_poly.entity_id
_entity_poly.type
_entity_poly.pdbx_seq_one_letter_code
_entity_poly.pdbx_strand_id
1 'polypeptide(L)'
;MSKAILKTLSVLCVLALTLALCVSGLAEAAAVRVIALKGPTAMGLVKLMSDSEGAGTYDFNIAAAIDEVTPQIVKGDVDIACVPANLASVLYNNTEGQVQVLAVNTLGVLYIVENGESVQSVADLKGKTLFASGKGATPEYALNYILSANGIDPEADVTIEWKSEHAECLNALMAAEGGIAMLPQPFVTTAQMKAEGLRVALDLTAEWDALGADSTLITGVAVVRKAFAEENPDAVNAFLDAYKASVEYVNANTAEAAALIGGYDIVPEPVAMKALPACNITFIEGDELQQKLSGYLAVLFEAEPKSVGGKLPEEDFYYKR
;
A
#
# COMPACT_ATOMS: atom_id res chain seq x y z
N MET A 1 -68.54 9.42 23.59
CA MET A 1 -67.56 9.78 22.47
C MET A 1 -68.19 9.43 21.14
N SER A 2 -68.35 10.39 20.25
CA SER A 2 -68.96 10.18 18.93
C SER A 2 -68.16 9.28 18.05
N LYS A 3 -68.80 8.42 17.25
CA LYS A 3 -68.12 7.51 16.28
C LYS A 3 -67.18 8.27 15.31
N ALA A 4 -67.35 9.58 15.12
CA ALA A 4 -66.52 10.45 14.34
C ALA A 4 -65.17 10.69 15.05
N ILE A 5 -65.13 10.93 16.34
CA ILE A 5 -63.90 11.17 17.12
C ILE A 5 -63.02 9.90 17.14
N LEU A 6 -63.62 8.71 17.22
CA LEU A 6 -62.92 7.44 17.21
C LEU A 6 -62.25 7.17 15.86
N LYS A 7 -62.91 7.53 14.74
CA LYS A 7 -62.35 7.40 13.39
C LYS A 7 -61.18 8.37 13.14
N THR A 8 -61.28 9.61 13.65
CA THR A 8 -60.22 10.61 13.51
C THR A 8 -59.00 10.22 14.36
N LEU A 9 -59.20 9.67 15.54
CA LEU A 9 -58.11 9.16 16.39
C LEU A 9 -57.42 7.95 15.75
N SER A 10 -58.18 7.01 15.15
CA SER A 10 -57.59 5.87 14.41
C SER A 10 -56.74 6.29 13.20
N VAL A 11 -57.22 7.28 12.43
CA VAL A 11 -56.45 7.78 11.26
C VAL A 11 -55.18 8.51 11.70
N LEU A 12 -55.20 9.28 12.79
CA LEU A 12 -54.05 9.93 13.37
C LEU A 12 -53.01 8.91 13.90
N CYS A 13 -53.46 7.83 14.57
CA CYS A 13 -52.57 6.77 15.04
C CYS A 13 -51.90 6.00 13.89
N VAL A 14 -52.64 5.73 12.81
CA VAL A 14 -52.06 5.05 11.61
C VAL A 14 -51.06 5.97 10.89
N LEU A 15 -51.32 7.28 10.76
CA LEU A 15 -50.36 8.24 10.21
C LEU A 15 -49.12 8.39 11.11
N ALA A 16 -49.30 8.40 12.44
CA ALA A 16 -48.17 8.46 13.36
C ALA A 16 -47.33 7.18 13.34
N LEU A 17 -47.92 5.99 13.17
CA LEU A 17 -47.22 4.73 13.02
C LEU A 17 -46.48 4.66 11.67
N THR A 18 -47.06 5.16 10.59
CA THR A 18 -46.37 5.19 9.27
C THR A 18 -45.24 6.21 9.25
N LEU A 19 -45.37 7.37 9.91
CA LEU A 19 -44.25 8.29 10.09
C LEU A 19 -43.12 7.72 10.97
N ALA A 20 -43.48 6.99 12.03
CA ALA A 20 -42.49 6.33 12.90
C ALA A 20 -41.74 5.20 12.18
N LEU A 21 -42.36 4.50 11.23
CA LEU A 21 -41.71 3.46 10.39
C LEU A 21 -40.81 4.05 9.30
N CYS A 22 -41.04 5.31 8.89
CA CYS A 22 -40.15 6.00 7.92
C CYS A 22 -38.91 6.61 8.58
N VAL A 23 -38.90 6.79 9.91
CA VAL A 23 -37.73 7.34 10.64
C VAL A 23 -36.79 6.24 11.14
N SER A 24 -37.21 4.97 11.12
CA SER A 24 -36.42 3.82 11.62
C SER A 24 -35.47 3.22 10.57
N GLY A 25 -35.21 3.88 9.43
CA GLY A 25 -34.48 3.33 8.29
C GLY A 25 -33.18 4.05 7.92
N LEU A 26 -32.71 5.01 8.70
CA LEU A 26 -31.34 5.50 8.59
C LEU A 26 -30.53 4.80 9.67
N ALA A 27 -30.29 3.50 9.51
CA ALA A 27 -29.10 2.91 10.10
C ALA A 27 -27.91 3.71 9.53
N GLU A 28 -27.23 4.49 10.36
CA GLU A 28 -25.99 5.14 10.00
C GLU A 28 -25.11 4.04 9.40
N ALA A 29 -24.77 4.17 8.12
CA ALA A 29 -23.94 3.16 7.45
C ALA A 29 -22.67 3.05 8.27
N ALA A 30 -22.29 1.83 8.65
CA ALA A 30 -21.05 1.62 9.39
C ALA A 30 -19.88 2.18 8.58
N ALA A 31 -18.97 2.87 9.26
CA ALA A 31 -17.77 3.41 8.61
C ALA A 31 -16.99 2.32 7.89
N VAL A 32 -16.50 2.62 6.69
CA VAL A 32 -15.59 1.74 5.95
C VAL A 32 -14.26 1.72 6.69
N ARG A 33 -13.84 0.55 7.15
CA ARG A 33 -12.61 0.37 7.93
C ARG A 33 -11.44 0.15 7.00
N VAL A 34 -10.47 1.07 7.04
CA VAL A 34 -9.32 1.11 6.14
C VAL A 34 -8.03 1.00 6.95
N ILE A 35 -7.15 0.09 6.60
CA ILE A 35 -5.80 0.00 7.17
C ILE A 35 -4.74 0.18 6.09
N ALA A 36 -3.67 0.91 6.39
CA ALA A 36 -2.56 1.08 5.47
C ALA A 36 -1.22 0.91 6.19
N LEU A 37 -0.23 0.35 5.48
CA LEU A 37 1.14 0.32 5.98
C LEU A 37 1.75 1.72 5.98
N LYS A 38 2.45 2.04 7.05
CA LYS A 38 3.21 3.28 7.22
C LYS A 38 4.25 3.42 6.11
N GLY A 39 4.18 4.54 5.39
CA GLY A 39 5.05 4.81 4.24
C GLY A 39 4.26 5.21 2.99
N PRO A 40 4.80 5.01 1.78
CA PRO A 40 4.16 5.45 0.53
C PRO A 40 2.74 4.92 0.34
N THR A 41 2.45 3.70 0.75
CA THR A 41 1.10 3.09 0.68
C THR A 41 0.04 3.85 1.48
N ALA A 42 0.43 4.56 2.56
CA ALA A 42 -0.47 5.39 3.36
C ALA A 42 -0.49 6.85 2.90
N MET A 43 0.61 7.34 2.31
CA MET A 43 0.75 8.77 1.96
C MET A 43 -0.31 9.24 0.96
N GLY A 44 -0.71 8.38 0.03
CA GLY A 44 -1.77 8.72 -0.93
C GLY A 44 -3.17 8.91 -0.32
N LEU A 45 -3.39 8.42 0.91
CA LEU A 45 -4.67 8.50 1.61
C LEU A 45 -4.85 9.79 2.42
N VAL A 46 -3.79 10.54 2.72
CA VAL A 46 -3.82 11.60 3.76
C VAL A 46 -4.83 12.71 3.51
N LYS A 47 -5.10 13.05 2.25
CA LYS A 47 -6.14 14.03 1.93
C LYS A 47 -7.53 13.45 2.17
N LEU A 48 -7.78 12.21 1.76
CA LEU A 48 -9.04 11.52 2.06
C LEU A 48 -9.25 11.36 3.58
N MET A 49 -8.21 11.02 4.33
CA MET A 49 -8.26 10.96 5.79
C MET A 49 -8.69 12.31 6.38
N SER A 50 -8.03 13.40 5.98
CA SER A 50 -8.34 14.75 6.45
C SER A 50 -9.73 15.21 6.06
N ASP A 51 -10.19 14.96 4.85
CA ASP A 51 -11.52 15.37 4.36
C ASP A 51 -12.67 14.61 5.03
N SER A 52 -12.40 13.41 5.54
CA SER A 52 -13.39 12.56 6.21
C SER A 52 -13.35 12.65 7.73
N GLU A 53 -12.47 13.45 8.31
CA GLU A 53 -12.43 13.64 9.77
C GLU A 53 -13.79 14.11 10.33
N GLY A 54 -14.29 13.33 11.30
CA GLY A 54 -15.58 13.62 11.95
C GLY A 54 -16.83 13.33 11.11
N ALA A 55 -16.70 12.87 9.87
CA ALA A 55 -17.84 12.52 9.02
C ALA A 55 -18.39 11.11 9.32
N GLY A 56 -17.63 10.25 9.99
CA GLY A 56 -18.04 8.86 10.28
C GLY A 56 -18.09 7.93 9.07
N THR A 57 -17.65 8.41 7.88
CA THR A 57 -17.68 7.64 6.64
C THR A 57 -16.58 6.59 6.59
N TYR A 58 -15.40 6.92 7.09
CA TYR A 58 -14.22 6.06 7.11
C TYR A 58 -13.63 5.99 8.53
N ASP A 59 -13.04 4.83 8.84
CA ASP A 59 -12.20 4.60 10.02
C ASP A 59 -10.83 4.14 9.56
N PHE A 60 -9.83 5.02 9.69
CA PHE A 60 -8.47 4.80 9.20
C PHE A 60 -7.54 4.37 10.31
N ASN A 61 -6.72 3.34 10.02
CA ASN A 61 -5.62 2.88 10.84
C ASN A 61 -4.32 2.84 10.03
N ILE A 62 -3.20 3.30 10.61
CA ILE A 62 -1.87 3.22 10.03
C ILE A 62 -1.05 2.21 10.82
N ALA A 63 -0.70 1.09 10.18
CA ALA A 63 0.06 0.01 10.78
C ALA A 63 1.56 0.16 10.51
N ALA A 64 2.39 -0.19 11.47
CA ALA A 64 3.84 -0.15 11.33
C ALA A 64 4.40 -1.38 10.57
N ALA A 65 3.73 -2.53 10.68
CA ALA A 65 4.20 -3.80 10.13
C ALA A 65 3.09 -4.61 9.43
N ILE A 66 3.49 -5.47 8.51
CA ILE A 66 2.59 -6.38 7.75
C ILE A 66 1.83 -7.33 8.69
N ASP A 67 2.47 -7.78 9.76
CA ASP A 67 1.89 -8.69 10.74
C ASP A 67 0.70 -8.09 11.49
N GLU A 68 0.57 -6.77 11.51
CA GLU A 68 -0.59 -6.07 12.05
C GLU A 68 -1.76 -6.01 11.05
N VAL A 69 -1.48 -5.96 9.74
CA VAL A 69 -2.48 -5.81 8.67
C VAL A 69 -3.12 -7.14 8.29
N THR A 70 -2.29 -8.16 8.02
CA THR A 70 -2.75 -9.45 7.48
C THR A 70 -3.86 -10.11 8.33
N PRO A 71 -3.74 -10.21 9.66
CA PRO A 71 -4.80 -10.81 10.47
C PRO A 71 -6.11 -10.04 10.43
N GLN A 72 -6.06 -8.71 10.34
CA GLN A 72 -7.25 -7.86 10.37
C GLN A 72 -8.08 -8.01 9.09
N ILE A 73 -7.44 -8.03 7.91
CA ILE A 73 -8.17 -8.23 6.65
C ILE A 73 -8.75 -9.64 6.55
N VAL A 74 -7.99 -10.67 6.99
CA VAL A 74 -8.43 -12.07 6.96
C VAL A 74 -9.60 -12.32 7.93
N LYS A 75 -9.58 -11.73 9.13
CA LYS A 75 -10.67 -11.86 10.11
C LYS A 75 -11.90 -11.01 9.78
N GLY A 76 -11.77 -10.02 8.90
CA GLY A 76 -12.82 -9.07 8.60
C GLY A 76 -12.93 -7.92 9.62
N ASP A 77 -11.86 -7.66 10.37
CA ASP A 77 -11.77 -6.51 11.28
C ASP A 77 -11.60 -5.21 10.50
N VAL A 78 -11.09 -5.26 9.27
CA VAL A 78 -11.03 -4.16 8.29
C VAL A 78 -11.65 -4.58 6.96
N ASP A 79 -12.07 -3.61 6.15
CA ASP A 79 -12.74 -3.82 4.88
C ASP A 79 -11.80 -3.61 3.70
N ILE A 80 -10.91 -2.62 3.80
CA ILE A 80 -9.92 -2.25 2.79
C ILE A 80 -8.54 -2.20 3.44
N ALA A 81 -7.51 -2.68 2.73
CA ALA A 81 -6.13 -2.62 3.20
C ALA A 81 -5.18 -2.15 2.07
N CYS A 82 -4.23 -1.26 2.41
CA CYS A 82 -3.12 -0.90 1.52
C CYS A 82 -1.88 -1.70 1.93
N VAL A 83 -1.42 -2.59 1.04
CA VAL A 83 -0.43 -3.63 1.30
C VAL A 83 0.61 -3.74 0.19
N PRO A 84 1.75 -4.42 0.42
CA PRO A 84 2.67 -4.78 -0.66
C PRO A 84 1.99 -5.57 -1.78
N ALA A 85 2.38 -5.30 -3.02
CA ALA A 85 1.72 -5.86 -4.20
C ALA A 85 1.73 -7.39 -4.24
N ASN A 86 2.84 -8.04 -3.91
CA ASN A 86 2.94 -9.48 -3.85
C ASN A 86 2.04 -10.09 -2.74
N LEU A 87 1.93 -9.40 -1.60
CA LEU A 87 1.10 -9.85 -0.48
C LEU A 87 -0.38 -9.91 -0.86
N ALA A 88 -0.86 -9.02 -1.72
CA ALA A 88 -2.23 -9.10 -2.23
C ALA A 88 -2.53 -10.44 -2.91
N SER A 89 -1.60 -10.94 -3.74
CA SER A 89 -1.69 -12.27 -4.35
C SER A 89 -1.62 -13.41 -3.32
N VAL A 90 -0.70 -13.28 -2.34
CA VAL A 90 -0.60 -14.25 -1.24
C VAL A 90 -1.90 -14.31 -0.43
N LEU A 91 -2.49 -13.17 -0.10
CA LEU A 91 -3.78 -13.08 0.60
C LEU A 91 -4.89 -13.72 -0.22
N TYR A 92 -4.99 -13.40 -1.51
CA TYR A 92 -5.98 -14.00 -2.41
C TYR A 92 -5.87 -15.53 -2.41
N ASN A 93 -4.67 -16.06 -2.59
CA ASN A 93 -4.44 -17.50 -2.64
C ASN A 93 -4.71 -18.21 -1.31
N ASN A 94 -4.26 -17.61 -0.20
CA ASN A 94 -4.41 -18.20 1.14
C ASN A 94 -5.86 -18.11 1.67
N THR A 95 -6.65 -17.18 1.16
CA THR A 95 -8.06 -17.00 1.52
C THR A 95 -9.02 -17.58 0.50
N GLU A 96 -8.50 -18.34 -0.49
CA GLU A 96 -9.33 -18.96 -1.56
C GLU A 96 -10.20 -17.91 -2.29
N GLY A 97 -9.59 -16.75 -2.64
CA GLY A 97 -10.25 -15.70 -3.41
C GLY A 97 -11.09 -14.72 -2.61
N GLN A 98 -10.92 -14.64 -1.27
CA GLN A 98 -11.73 -13.73 -0.43
C GLN A 98 -11.22 -12.28 -0.42
N VAL A 99 -10.19 -11.96 -1.21
CA VAL A 99 -9.61 -10.61 -1.34
C VAL A 99 -9.52 -10.23 -2.81
N GLN A 100 -9.88 -9.00 -3.15
CA GLN A 100 -9.73 -8.43 -4.49
C GLN A 100 -8.84 -7.21 -4.46
N VAL A 101 -8.07 -6.97 -5.53
CA VAL A 101 -7.27 -5.77 -5.69
C VAL A 101 -8.11 -4.65 -6.32
N LEU A 102 -8.05 -3.45 -5.71
CA LEU A 102 -8.79 -2.27 -6.11
C LEU A 102 -7.99 -1.33 -7.01
N ALA A 103 -6.74 -1.05 -6.60
CA ALA A 103 -5.87 -0.11 -7.30
C ALA A 103 -4.39 -0.39 -6.98
N VAL A 104 -3.49 -0.09 -7.93
CA VAL A 104 -2.07 0.15 -7.62
C VAL A 104 -1.96 1.55 -7.02
N ASN A 105 -1.34 1.66 -5.85
CA ASN A 105 -1.18 2.92 -5.14
C ASN A 105 0.27 3.40 -5.04
N THR A 106 1.24 2.53 -5.29
CA THR A 106 2.67 2.85 -5.22
C THR A 106 3.44 2.03 -6.25
N LEU A 107 4.15 2.69 -7.14
CA LEU A 107 5.10 2.06 -8.06
C LEU A 107 6.45 1.79 -7.36
N GLY A 108 7.53 1.58 -8.10
CA GLY A 108 8.84 1.32 -7.54
C GLY A 108 9.36 2.48 -6.70
N VAL A 109 9.83 2.19 -5.49
CA VAL A 109 10.36 3.16 -4.52
C VAL A 109 11.60 2.66 -3.80
N LEU A 110 12.22 1.59 -4.31
CA LEU A 110 13.36 0.90 -3.70
C LEU A 110 14.67 1.39 -4.31
N TYR A 111 15.65 1.62 -3.47
CA TYR A 111 16.97 2.13 -3.86
C TYR A 111 18.06 1.43 -3.09
N ILE A 112 19.21 1.23 -3.72
CA ILE A 112 20.47 0.93 -3.02
C ILE A 112 21.10 2.25 -2.63
N VAL A 113 21.32 2.45 -1.35
CA VAL A 113 21.96 3.63 -0.76
C VAL A 113 23.31 3.22 -0.18
N GLU A 114 24.33 4.03 -0.38
CA GLU A 114 25.68 3.75 0.05
C GLU A 114 26.32 4.94 0.78
N ASN A 115 27.04 4.65 1.84
CA ASN A 115 27.97 5.57 2.49
C ASN A 115 29.37 5.33 1.93
N GLY A 116 29.60 5.72 0.69
CA GLY A 116 30.82 5.43 -0.08
C GLY A 116 30.60 5.54 -1.59
N GLU A 117 31.51 4.98 -2.37
CA GLU A 117 31.49 5.02 -3.83
C GLU A 117 31.82 3.66 -4.46
N SER A 118 31.58 2.55 -3.75
CA SER A 118 31.98 1.21 -4.18
C SER A 118 30.95 0.51 -5.08
N VAL A 119 29.71 1.01 -5.14
CA VAL A 119 28.63 0.45 -5.97
C VAL A 119 28.30 1.43 -7.10
N GLN A 120 28.59 1.04 -8.33
CA GLN A 120 28.28 1.81 -9.55
C GLN A 120 27.28 1.06 -10.45
N SER A 121 27.12 -0.24 -10.22
CA SER A 121 26.23 -1.14 -10.96
C SER A 121 25.75 -2.26 -10.04
N VAL A 122 24.74 -3.02 -10.48
CA VAL A 122 24.27 -4.22 -9.76
C VAL A 122 25.41 -5.23 -9.56
N ALA A 123 26.33 -5.36 -10.53
CA ALA A 123 27.46 -6.28 -10.45
C ALA A 123 28.40 -6.00 -9.27
N ASP A 124 28.51 -4.76 -8.83
CA ASP A 124 29.37 -4.36 -7.71
C ASP A 124 28.82 -4.81 -6.34
N LEU A 125 27.59 -5.29 -6.27
CA LEU A 125 27.03 -5.88 -5.05
C LEU A 125 27.61 -7.26 -4.72
N LYS A 126 28.24 -7.92 -5.69
CA LYS A 126 28.89 -9.23 -5.46
C LYS A 126 29.98 -9.15 -4.40
N GLY A 127 29.89 -10.01 -3.40
CA GLY A 127 30.82 -10.04 -2.25
C GLY A 127 30.56 -8.96 -1.20
N LYS A 128 29.53 -8.14 -1.35
CA LYS A 128 29.19 -7.07 -0.39
C LYS A 128 28.21 -7.55 0.66
N THR A 129 28.18 -6.80 1.76
CA THR A 129 27.11 -6.89 2.77
C THR A 129 26.10 -5.79 2.51
N LEU A 130 24.83 -6.16 2.39
CA LEU A 130 23.71 -5.29 2.11
C LEU A 130 22.69 -5.38 3.26
N PHE A 131 22.40 -4.27 3.92
CA PHE A 131 21.30 -4.21 4.89
C PHE A 131 19.98 -4.03 4.14
N ALA A 132 18.99 -4.86 4.45
CA ALA A 132 17.69 -4.82 3.81
C ALA A 132 16.56 -5.09 4.81
N SER A 133 15.34 -4.73 4.45
CA SER A 133 14.12 -5.05 5.19
C SER A 133 13.00 -5.40 4.22
N GLY A 134 11.90 -5.96 4.74
CA GLY A 134 10.80 -6.44 3.91
C GLY A 134 11.02 -7.85 3.38
N LYS A 135 11.62 -8.71 4.19
CA LYS A 135 11.72 -10.14 3.89
C LYS A 135 10.33 -10.76 3.77
N GLY A 136 10.08 -11.60 2.76
CA GLY A 136 8.77 -12.16 2.43
C GLY A 136 7.82 -11.19 1.71
N ALA A 137 8.31 -10.00 1.34
CA ALA A 137 7.51 -8.99 0.64
C ALA A 137 8.24 -8.47 -0.61
N THR A 138 7.57 -7.58 -1.36
CA THR A 138 8.11 -6.96 -2.59
C THR A 138 9.59 -6.61 -2.53
N PRO A 139 10.14 -6.00 -1.46
CA PRO A 139 11.56 -5.66 -1.43
C PRO A 139 12.50 -6.84 -1.63
N GLU A 140 12.26 -7.97 -0.95
CA GLU A 140 13.10 -9.17 -1.11
C GLU A 140 13.03 -9.71 -2.52
N TYR A 141 11.82 -9.90 -3.04
CA TYR A 141 11.65 -10.55 -4.34
C TYR A 141 12.14 -9.67 -5.49
N ALA A 142 11.93 -8.37 -5.42
CA ALA A 142 12.45 -7.43 -6.41
C ALA A 142 14.00 -7.42 -6.43
N LEU A 143 14.62 -7.38 -5.25
CA LEU A 143 16.09 -7.44 -5.14
C LEU A 143 16.63 -8.76 -5.70
N ASN A 144 16.05 -9.90 -5.28
CA ASN A 144 16.49 -11.22 -5.71
C ASN A 144 16.34 -11.40 -7.23
N TYR A 145 15.23 -10.91 -7.80
CA TYR A 145 15.02 -10.93 -9.25
C TYR A 145 16.11 -10.12 -9.99
N ILE A 146 16.37 -8.88 -9.55
CA ILE A 146 17.38 -8.01 -10.16
C ILE A 146 18.78 -8.64 -10.04
N LEU A 147 19.16 -9.15 -8.88
CA LEU A 147 20.43 -9.83 -8.66
C LEU A 147 20.59 -11.04 -9.60
N SER A 148 19.59 -11.94 -9.59
CA SER A 148 19.62 -13.18 -10.39
C SER A 148 19.68 -12.91 -11.89
N ALA A 149 18.91 -11.93 -12.37
CA ALA A 149 18.93 -11.51 -13.78
C ALA A 149 20.27 -10.90 -14.21
N ASN A 150 21.05 -10.38 -13.26
CA ASN A 150 22.43 -9.91 -13.48
C ASN A 150 23.50 -11.00 -13.21
N GLY A 151 23.10 -12.27 -13.05
CA GLY A 151 24.01 -13.39 -12.83
C GLY A 151 24.64 -13.44 -11.43
N ILE A 152 24.00 -12.83 -10.44
CA ILE A 152 24.41 -12.81 -9.04
C ILE A 152 23.44 -13.69 -8.24
N ASP A 153 23.96 -14.69 -7.55
CA ASP A 153 23.19 -15.51 -6.65
C ASP A 153 22.93 -14.74 -5.34
N PRO A 154 21.67 -14.39 -5.02
CA PRO A 154 21.36 -13.60 -3.83
C PRO A 154 21.66 -14.34 -2.51
N GLU A 155 21.79 -15.68 -2.52
CA GLU A 155 22.12 -16.46 -1.32
C GLU A 155 23.63 -16.74 -1.18
N ALA A 156 24.35 -16.77 -2.29
CA ALA A 156 25.77 -17.17 -2.29
C ALA A 156 26.73 -15.99 -2.57
N ASP A 157 26.33 -15.05 -3.42
CA ASP A 157 27.19 -13.98 -3.90
C ASP A 157 27.07 -12.66 -3.12
N VAL A 158 25.98 -12.45 -2.37
CA VAL A 158 25.73 -11.24 -1.58
C VAL A 158 25.34 -11.63 -0.16
N THR A 159 25.90 -10.96 0.85
CA THR A 159 25.45 -11.14 2.23
C THR A 159 24.31 -10.17 2.52
N ILE A 160 23.06 -10.63 2.50
CA ILE A 160 21.91 -9.79 2.80
C ILE A 160 21.54 -9.95 4.28
N GLU A 161 21.74 -8.87 5.06
CA GLU A 161 21.32 -8.80 6.45
C GLU A 161 19.90 -8.22 6.55
N TRP A 162 18.92 -9.10 6.71
CA TRP A 162 17.53 -8.72 6.86
C TRP A 162 17.25 -8.14 8.25
N LYS A 163 16.68 -6.94 8.28
CA LYS A 163 16.20 -6.24 9.47
C LYS A 163 14.67 -6.29 9.51
N SER A 164 14.11 -6.17 10.72
CA SER A 164 12.65 -6.22 10.91
C SER A 164 11.95 -5.00 10.30
N GLU A 165 12.60 -3.84 10.37
CA GLU A 165 12.04 -2.56 9.93
C GLU A 165 13.04 -1.73 9.11
N HIS A 166 12.52 -0.82 8.28
CA HIS A 166 13.34 0.12 7.50
C HIS A 166 14.19 1.04 8.39
N ALA A 167 13.70 1.41 9.58
CA ALA A 167 14.44 2.24 10.52
C ALA A 167 15.69 1.52 11.08
N GLU A 168 15.60 0.21 11.31
CA GLU A 168 16.77 -0.60 11.72
C GLU A 168 17.80 -0.71 10.60
N CYS A 169 17.32 -0.85 9.36
CA CYS A 169 18.15 -0.88 8.17
C CYS A 169 18.94 0.44 8.02
N LEU A 170 18.25 1.58 8.18
CA LEU A 170 18.88 2.90 8.18
C LEU A 170 19.92 3.03 9.30
N ASN A 171 19.62 2.58 10.51
CA ASN A 171 20.57 2.63 11.62
C ASN A 171 21.80 1.76 11.36
N ALA A 172 21.64 0.58 10.78
CA ALA A 172 22.76 -0.30 10.41
C ALA A 172 23.63 0.34 9.32
N LEU A 173 23.03 0.94 8.27
CA LEU A 173 23.72 1.71 7.24
C LEU A 173 24.57 2.83 7.84
N MET A 174 24.01 3.59 8.77
CA MET A 174 24.70 4.71 9.42
C MET A 174 25.85 4.30 10.34
N ALA A 175 25.76 3.11 10.93
CA ALA A 175 26.79 2.58 11.84
C ALA A 175 27.96 1.90 11.12
N ALA A 176 27.76 1.47 9.88
CA ALA A 176 28.78 0.76 9.12
C ALA A 176 29.64 1.72 8.28
N GLU A 177 30.97 1.61 8.38
CA GLU A 177 31.89 2.30 7.45
C GLU A 177 31.71 1.71 6.06
N GLY A 178 31.45 2.56 5.06
CA GLY A 178 31.13 2.08 3.70
C GLY A 178 29.83 1.26 3.63
N GLY A 179 28.89 1.49 4.54
CA GLY A 179 27.64 0.74 4.63
C GLY A 179 26.82 0.86 3.34
N ILE A 180 26.15 -0.25 2.99
CA ILE A 180 25.25 -0.35 1.83
C ILE A 180 23.89 -0.87 2.35
N ALA A 181 22.80 -0.21 1.94
CA ALA A 181 21.46 -0.64 2.32
C ALA A 181 20.48 -0.53 1.16
N MET A 182 19.51 -1.44 1.12
CA MET A 182 18.30 -1.27 0.32
C MET A 182 17.24 -0.57 1.18
N LEU A 183 16.84 0.62 0.77
CA LEU A 183 15.84 1.42 1.46
C LEU A 183 14.75 1.87 0.49
N PRO A 184 13.49 1.93 0.94
CA PRO A 184 12.45 2.63 0.21
C PRO A 184 12.49 4.14 0.49
N GLN A 185 11.86 4.96 -0.36
CA GLN A 185 11.39 6.25 0.09
C GLN A 185 10.30 6.06 1.17
N PRO A 186 10.23 6.94 2.16
CA PRO A 186 11.03 8.16 2.42
C PRO A 186 12.32 7.91 3.23
N PHE A 187 12.69 6.66 3.51
CA PHE A 187 13.89 6.33 4.31
C PHE A 187 15.18 6.72 3.61
N VAL A 188 15.24 6.67 2.27
CA VAL A 188 16.35 7.22 1.47
C VAL A 188 16.55 8.70 1.78
N THR A 189 15.49 9.49 1.69
CA THR A 189 15.52 10.92 2.02
C THR A 189 15.95 11.16 3.48
N THR A 190 15.44 10.34 4.41
CA THR A 190 15.82 10.41 5.83
C THR A 190 17.32 10.13 6.01
N ALA A 191 17.87 9.15 5.30
CA ALA A 191 19.29 8.82 5.33
C ALA A 191 20.14 10.00 4.84
N GLN A 192 19.81 10.55 3.67
CA GLN A 192 20.51 11.69 3.08
C GLN A 192 20.41 12.97 3.93
N MET A 193 19.33 13.15 4.68
CA MET A 193 19.20 14.27 5.62
C MET A 193 20.02 14.10 6.90
N LYS A 194 20.37 12.86 7.28
CA LYS A 194 21.12 12.55 8.50
C LYS A 194 22.63 12.52 8.28
N ALA A 195 23.09 12.20 7.09
CA ALA A 195 24.49 12.08 6.79
C ALA A 195 24.86 12.70 5.44
N GLU A 196 25.82 13.63 5.49
CA GLU A 196 26.47 14.12 4.29
C GLU A 196 27.28 12.99 3.63
N GLY A 197 27.17 12.85 2.30
CA GLY A 197 27.89 11.82 1.55
C GLY A 197 27.12 10.53 1.31
N LEU A 198 25.94 10.33 1.93
CA LEU A 198 25.05 9.24 1.55
C LEU A 198 24.47 9.50 0.16
N ARG A 199 24.72 8.56 -0.76
CA ARG A 199 24.21 8.65 -2.12
C ARG A 199 23.25 7.51 -2.44
N VAL A 200 22.35 7.74 -3.37
CA VAL A 200 21.65 6.68 -4.08
C VAL A 200 22.65 6.08 -5.08
N ALA A 201 23.02 4.82 -4.87
CA ALA A 201 23.89 4.09 -5.75
C ALA A 201 23.13 3.48 -6.93
N LEU A 202 21.97 2.86 -6.67
CA LEU A 202 21.11 2.27 -7.69
C LEU A 202 19.63 2.63 -7.42
N ASP A 203 18.90 2.90 -8.49
CA ASP A 203 17.44 2.96 -8.50
C ASP A 203 16.94 1.60 -8.99
N LEU A 204 16.32 0.81 -8.09
CA LEU A 204 15.88 -0.54 -8.43
C LEU A 204 14.69 -0.55 -9.42
N THR A 205 14.00 0.56 -9.60
CA THR A 205 12.99 0.69 -10.67
C THR A 205 13.69 0.77 -12.04
N ALA A 206 14.73 1.60 -12.13
CA ALA A 206 15.52 1.71 -13.35
C ALA A 206 16.26 0.38 -13.69
N GLU A 207 16.78 -0.30 -12.66
CA GLU A 207 17.42 -1.61 -12.84
C GLU A 207 16.41 -2.67 -13.30
N TRP A 208 15.20 -2.66 -12.75
CA TRP A 208 14.10 -3.55 -13.19
C TRP A 208 13.72 -3.30 -14.65
N ASP A 209 13.50 -2.04 -15.02
CA ASP A 209 13.11 -1.66 -16.38
C ASP A 209 14.20 -2.02 -17.40
N ALA A 210 15.48 -1.93 -17.00
CA ALA A 210 16.61 -2.29 -17.85
C ALA A 210 16.69 -3.79 -18.18
N LEU A 211 16.03 -4.66 -17.42
CA LEU A 211 15.95 -6.09 -17.70
C LEU A 211 15.01 -6.41 -18.89
N GLY A 212 14.23 -5.42 -19.35
CA GLY A 212 13.39 -5.55 -20.54
C GLY A 212 12.20 -6.49 -20.39
N ALA A 213 11.81 -6.84 -19.17
CA ALA A 213 10.55 -7.52 -18.91
C ALA A 213 9.39 -6.59 -19.25
N ASP A 214 8.32 -7.11 -19.88
CA ASP A 214 7.08 -6.35 -20.11
C ASP A 214 6.28 -6.22 -18.81
N SER A 215 6.92 -5.63 -17.80
CA SER A 215 6.39 -5.48 -16.45
C SER A 215 6.92 -4.20 -15.81
N THR A 216 6.22 -3.70 -14.82
CA THR A 216 6.59 -2.51 -14.03
C THR A 216 6.76 -2.91 -12.58
N LEU A 217 7.81 -2.42 -11.92
CA LEU A 217 7.98 -2.65 -10.48
C LEU A 217 6.85 -1.97 -9.69
N ILE A 218 6.02 -2.78 -9.02
CA ILE A 218 4.90 -2.34 -8.21
C ILE A 218 5.17 -2.65 -6.75
N THR A 219 5.17 -1.62 -5.91
CA THR A 219 5.45 -1.79 -4.48
C THR A 219 4.19 -1.95 -3.66
N GLY A 220 3.12 -1.22 -3.97
CA GLY A 220 1.91 -1.21 -3.16
C GLY A 220 0.62 -1.22 -3.96
N VAL A 221 -0.41 -1.83 -3.34
CA VAL A 221 -1.78 -1.89 -3.85
C VAL A 221 -2.79 -1.68 -2.73
N ALA A 222 -4.00 -1.25 -3.09
CA ALA A 222 -5.17 -1.31 -2.23
C ALA A 222 -5.96 -2.58 -2.54
N VAL A 223 -6.36 -3.32 -1.50
CA VAL A 223 -7.20 -4.51 -1.59
C VAL A 223 -8.47 -4.35 -0.77
N VAL A 224 -9.52 -5.08 -1.15
CA VAL A 224 -10.81 -5.11 -0.44
C VAL A 224 -11.19 -6.56 -0.12
N ARG A 225 -11.90 -6.78 0.97
CA ARG A 225 -12.56 -8.08 1.22
C ARG A 225 -13.69 -8.27 0.20
N LYS A 226 -13.71 -9.42 -0.46
CA LYS A 226 -14.70 -9.76 -1.51
C LYS A 226 -16.13 -9.64 -0.98
N ALA A 227 -16.42 -10.19 0.20
CA ALA A 227 -17.74 -10.09 0.80
C ALA A 227 -18.18 -8.63 1.04
N PHE A 228 -17.26 -7.75 1.50
CA PHE A 228 -17.56 -6.34 1.66
C PHE A 228 -17.87 -5.66 0.31
N ALA A 229 -17.09 -5.96 -0.72
CA ALA A 229 -17.28 -5.40 -2.06
C ALA A 229 -18.61 -5.83 -2.69
N GLU A 230 -19.02 -7.09 -2.48
CA GLU A 230 -20.30 -7.63 -2.97
C GLU A 230 -21.50 -7.02 -2.21
N GLU A 231 -21.38 -6.82 -0.90
CA GLU A 231 -22.45 -6.27 -0.06
C GLU A 231 -22.56 -4.73 -0.17
N ASN A 232 -21.44 -4.04 -0.45
CA ASN A 232 -21.34 -2.58 -0.40
C ASN A 232 -20.64 -1.98 -1.64
N PRO A 233 -21.05 -2.31 -2.88
CA PRO A 233 -20.35 -1.86 -4.09
C PRO A 233 -20.30 -0.34 -4.21
N ASP A 234 -21.36 0.37 -3.80
CA ASP A 234 -21.40 1.83 -3.84
C ASP A 234 -20.38 2.45 -2.86
N ALA A 235 -20.16 1.86 -1.70
CA ALA A 235 -19.18 2.33 -0.73
C ALA A 235 -17.73 2.11 -1.26
N VAL A 236 -17.47 0.98 -1.94
CA VAL A 236 -16.17 0.71 -2.57
C VAL A 236 -15.91 1.69 -3.71
N ASN A 237 -16.90 1.95 -4.55
CA ASN A 237 -16.77 2.90 -5.66
C ASN A 237 -16.55 4.33 -5.16
N ALA A 238 -17.28 4.75 -4.12
CA ALA A 238 -17.08 6.05 -3.47
C ALA A 238 -15.67 6.18 -2.85
N PHE A 239 -15.17 5.10 -2.22
CA PHE A 239 -13.79 5.05 -1.73
C PHE A 239 -12.77 5.22 -2.86
N LEU A 240 -12.95 4.52 -3.98
CA LEU A 240 -12.04 4.60 -5.13
C LEU A 240 -11.99 6.02 -5.71
N ASP A 241 -13.15 6.67 -5.87
CA ASP A 241 -13.22 8.05 -6.37
C ASP A 241 -12.54 9.04 -5.42
N ALA A 242 -12.81 8.91 -4.12
CA ALA A 242 -12.22 9.76 -3.10
C ALA A 242 -10.71 9.50 -2.94
N TYR A 243 -10.27 8.24 -3.06
CA TYR A 243 -8.86 7.88 -3.00
C TYR A 243 -8.08 8.42 -4.21
N LYS A 244 -8.65 8.30 -5.41
CA LYS A 244 -8.07 8.90 -6.62
C LYS A 244 -7.87 10.40 -6.48
N ALA A 245 -8.90 11.11 -6.02
CA ALA A 245 -8.80 12.54 -5.77
C ALA A 245 -7.75 12.88 -4.70
N SER A 246 -7.61 12.04 -3.65
CA SER A 246 -6.59 12.19 -2.62
C SER A 246 -5.18 12.04 -3.21
N VAL A 247 -4.94 11.03 -4.03
CA VAL A 247 -3.64 10.81 -4.70
C VAL A 247 -3.30 11.97 -5.64
N GLU A 248 -4.25 12.43 -6.43
CA GLU A 248 -4.07 13.59 -7.31
C GLU A 248 -3.72 14.86 -6.51
N TYR A 249 -4.40 15.08 -5.38
CA TYR A 249 -4.09 16.20 -4.48
C TYR A 249 -2.67 16.10 -3.90
N VAL A 250 -2.30 14.93 -3.38
CA VAL A 250 -0.97 14.69 -2.77
C VAL A 250 0.15 14.96 -3.77
N ASN A 251 -0.01 14.51 -5.01
CA ASN A 251 0.98 14.71 -6.06
C ASN A 251 1.06 16.16 -6.56
N ALA A 252 -0.04 16.92 -6.49
CA ALA A 252 -0.10 18.31 -6.95
C ALA A 252 0.27 19.32 -5.86
N ASN A 253 0.11 18.99 -4.58
CA ASN A 253 0.22 19.91 -3.44
C ASN A 253 1.22 19.40 -2.40
N THR A 254 2.50 19.30 -2.78
CA THR A 254 3.56 18.66 -1.97
C THR A 254 3.67 19.26 -0.56
N ALA A 255 3.53 20.56 -0.40
CA ALA A 255 3.69 21.23 0.91
C ALA A 255 2.55 20.87 1.86
N GLU A 256 1.32 21.01 1.39
CA GLU A 256 0.12 20.69 2.17
C GLU A 256 0.02 19.18 2.47
N ALA A 257 0.37 18.35 1.49
CA ALA A 257 0.43 16.91 1.67
C ALA A 257 1.49 16.51 2.70
N ALA A 258 2.66 17.14 2.69
CA ALA A 258 3.72 16.88 3.67
C ALA A 258 3.29 17.25 5.09
N ALA A 259 2.53 18.33 5.27
CA ALA A 259 1.98 18.71 6.57
C ALA A 259 0.96 17.66 7.07
N LEU A 260 0.07 17.17 6.20
CA LEU A 260 -0.86 16.09 6.54
C LEU A 260 -0.12 14.78 6.89
N ILE A 261 0.87 14.39 6.10
CA ILE A 261 1.70 13.20 6.34
C ILE A 261 2.39 13.28 7.71
N GLY A 262 2.91 14.47 8.07
CA GLY A 262 3.48 14.74 9.39
C GLY A 262 2.44 14.69 10.50
N GLY A 263 1.25 15.26 10.26
CA GLY A 263 0.14 15.28 11.21
C GLY A 263 -0.39 13.89 11.56
N TYR A 264 -0.39 12.96 10.59
CA TYR A 264 -0.76 11.55 10.79
C TYR A 264 0.40 10.65 11.23
N ASP A 265 1.53 11.22 11.60
CA ASP A 265 2.73 10.49 12.07
C ASP A 265 3.22 9.40 11.11
N ILE A 266 3.03 9.59 9.79
CA ILE A 266 3.57 8.67 8.79
C ILE A 266 5.09 8.86 8.69
N VAL A 267 5.55 10.08 8.42
CA VAL A 267 6.95 10.52 8.56
C VAL A 267 6.95 12.02 8.90
N PRO A 268 8.05 12.55 9.50
CA PRO A 268 8.15 13.99 9.79
C PRO A 268 7.92 14.84 8.52
N GLU A 269 7.17 15.92 8.64
CA GLU A 269 6.84 16.85 7.56
C GLU A 269 8.06 17.28 6.71
N PRO A 270 9.24 17.67 7.28
CA PRO A 270 10.40 18.05 6.48
C PRO A 270 10.96 16.89 5.62
N VAL A 271 10.76 15.65 6.05
CA VAL A 271 11.13 14.45 5.28
C VAL A 271 10.12 14.24 4.16
N ALA A 272 8.82 14.29 4.47
CA ALA A 272 7.75 14.16 3.49
C ALA A 272 7.87 15.19 2.36
N MET A 273 8.14 16.46 2.70
CA MET A 273 8.35 17.54 1.75
C MET A 273 9.40 17.21 0.68
N LYS A 274 10.50 16.57 1.08
CA LYS A 274 11.60 16.23 0.17
C LYS A 274 11.38 14.89 -0.54
N ALA A 275 10.73 13.93 0.15
CA ALA A 275 10.59 12.56 -0.35
C ALA A 275 9.42 12.37 -1.32
N LEU A 276 8.32 13.11 -1.14
CA LEU A 276 7.08 12.93 -1.91
C LEU A 276 7.28 12.81 -3.42
N PRO A 277 8.10 13.65 -4.09
CA PRO A 277 8.31 13.53 -5.53
C PRO A 277 8.94 12.21 -5.98
N ALA A 278 9.61 11.49 -5.07
CA ALA A 278 10.27 10.21 -5.33
C ALA A 278 9.52 9.01 -4.68
N CYS A 279 8.36 9.24 -4.06
CA CYS A 279 7.55 8.18 -3.47
C CYS A 279 6.67 7.44 -4.49
N ASN A 280 6.66 7.85 -5.76
CA ASN A 280 5.90 7.23 -6.86
C ASN A 280 4.45 6.86 -6.48
N ILE A 281 3.79 7.77 -5.73
CA ILE A 281 2.40 7.61 -5.32
C ILE A 281 1.53 7.75 -6.57
N THR A 282 0.70 6.74 -6.81
CA THR A 282 -0.13 6.65 -8.01
C THR A 282 -1.52 6.12 -7.70
N PHE A 283 -2.41 6.19 -8.69
CA PHE A 283 -3.71 5.54 -8.65
C PHE A 283 -3.98 4.92 -10.02
N ILE A 284 -3.87 3.59 -10.13
CA ILE A 284 -4.10 2.85 -11.35
C ILE A 284 -5.15 1.78 -11.06
N GLU A 285 -6.26 1.79 -11.79
CA GLU A 285 -7.40 0.88 -11.64
C GLU A 285 -7.83 0.27 -12.98
N GLY A 286 -8.79 -0.67 -12.95
CA GLY A 286 -9.39 -1.27 -14.13
C GLY A 286 -8.42 -2.10 -14.97
N ASP A 287 -8.53 -2.03 -16.29
CA ASP A 287 -7.73 -2.85 -17.20
C ASP A 287 -6.22 -2.54 -17.11
N GLU A 288 -5.84 -1.30 -16.86
CA GLU A 288 -4.43 -0.92 -16.67
C GLU A 288 -3.86 -1.54 -15.40
N LEU A 289 -4.61 -1.56 -14.30
CA LEU A 289 -4.25 -2.28 -13.08
C LEU A 289 -4.01 -3.75 -13.40
N GLN A 290 -4.96 -4.42 -14.05
CA GLN A 290 -4.87 -5.84 -14.38
C GLN A 290 -3.63 -6.13 -15.22
N GLN A 291 -3.39 -5.36 -16.28
CA GLN A 291 -2.24 -5.54 -17.17
C GLN A 291 -0.90 -5.40 -16.41
N LYS A 292 -0.73 -4.30 -15.66
CA LYS A 292 0.53 -4.00 -14.98
C LYS A 292 0.80 -4.98 -13.84
N LEU A 293 -0.22 -5.24 -13.00
CA LEU A 293 -0.05 -6.11 -11.85
C LEU A 293 0.11 -7.57 -12.24
N SER A 294 -0.62 -8.08 -13.24
CA SER A 294 -0.42 -9.45 -13.71
C SER A 294 0.98 -9.67 -14.31
N GLY A 295 1.50 -8.71 -15.08
CA GLY A 295 2.88 -8.75 -15.59
C GLY A 295 3.91 -8.79 -14.46
N TYR A 296 3.76 -7.92 -13.46
CA TYR A 296 4.62 -7.90 -12.27
C TYR A 296 4.56 -9.24 -11.51
N LEU A 297 3.37 -9.75 -11.20
CA LEU A 297 3.20 -11.02 -10.47
C LEU A 297 3.73 -12.22 -11.25
N ALA A 298 3.64 -12.20 -12.60
CA ALA A 298 4.21 -13.26 -13.45
C ALA A 298 5.74 -13.31 -13.31
N VAL A 299 6.42 -12.16 -13.34
CA VAL A 299 7.88 -12.09 -13.13
C VAL A 299 8.26 -12.65 -11.76
N LEU A 300 7.52 -12.27 -10.71
CA LEU A 300 7.79 -12.79 -9.37
C LEU A 300 7.52 -14.30 -9.27
N PHE A 301 6.46 -14.79 -9.90
CA PHE A 301 6.11 -16.21 -9.90
C PHE A 301 7.17 -17.06 -10.61
N GLU A 302 7.69 -16.60 -11.74
CA GLU A 302 8.77 -17.28 -12.46
C GLU A 302 10.06 -17.35 -11.64
N ALA A 303 10.38 -16.27 -10.92
CA ALA A 303 11.57 -16.21 -10.07
C ALA A 303 11.41 -17.06 -8.80
N GLU A 304 10.29 -16.93 -8.09
CA GLU A 304 9.98 -17.62 -6.83
C GLU A 304 8.45 -17.77 -6.66
N PRO A 305 7.87 -18.93 -6.98
CA PRO A 305 6.41 -19.14 -6.91
C PRO A 305 5.77 -18.80 -5.56
N LYS A 306 6.51 -18.97 -4.45
CA LYS A 306 6.02 -18.67 -3.11
C LYS A 306 5.81 -17.18 -2.90
N SER A 307 6.51 -16.32 -3.65
CA SER A 307 6.41 -14.88 -3.58
C SER A 307 4.98 -14.37 -3.80
N VAL A 308 4.20 -15.10 -4.60
CA VAL A 308 2.81 -14.78 -4.94
C VAL A 308 1.78 -15.75 -4.34
N GLY A 309 2.21 -16.62 -3.40
CA GLY A 309 1.35 -17.60 -2.75
C GLY A 309 1.22 -18.93 -3.50
N GLY A 310 2.19 -19.28 -4.35
CA GLY A 310 2.32 -20.59 -5.00
C GLY A 310 1.61 -20.74 -6.35
N LYS A 311 0.74 -19.80 -6.71
CA LYS A 311 0.07 -19.71 -8.03
C LYS A 311 -0.27 -18.27 -8.37
N LEU A 312 -0.40 -17.97 -9.66
CA LEU A 312 -0.91 -16.66 -10.09
C LEU A 312 -2.41 -16.54 -9.76
N PRO A 313 -2.88 -15.34 -9.38
CA PRO A 313 -4.30 -15.08 -9.15
C PRO A 313 -5.12 -15.23 -10.44
N GLU A 314 -6.40 -15.56 -10.26
CA GLU A 314 -7.38 -15.64 -11.34
C GLU A 314 -7.99 -14.26 -11.64
N GLU A 315 -8.85 -14.18 -12.68
CA GLU A 315 -9.46 -12.89 -13.09
C GLU A 315 -10.30 -12.22 -12.01
N ASP A 316 -10.94 -12.97 -11.13
CA ASP A 316 -11.78 -12.43 -10.06
C ASP A 316 -10.97 -11.79 -8.92
N PHE A 317 -9.64 -11.88 -8.96
CA PHE A 317 -8.73 -11.11 -8.12
C PHE A 317 -8.83 -9.60 -8.36
N TYR A 318 -9.15 -9.19 -9.59
CA TYR A 318 -9.20 -7.79 -9.98
C TYR A 318 -10.63 -7.27 -9.83
N TYR A 319 -10.83 -6.31 -8.93
CA TYR A 319 -12.13 -5.64 -8.78
C TYR A 319 -12.49 -4.87 -10.06
N LYS A 320 -13.70 -5.05 -10.52
CA LYS A 320 -14.24 -4.35 -11.69
C LYS A 320 -15.49 -3.58 -11.28
N ARG A 321 -15.46 -2.25 -11.45
CA ARG A 321 -16.61 -1.37 -11.22
C ARG A 321 -17.36 -1.04 -12.52
#